data_c5213d70bedd436d81fef8d8ce1391d2
#
_entry.id   c5213d70bedd436d81fef8d8ce1391d2
#
_cell.length_a   1.000
_cell.length_b   1.000
_cell.length_c   1.000
_cell.angle_alpha   90.00
_cell.angle_beta   90.00
_cell.angle_gamma   90.00
#
_symmetry.space_group_name_H-M   'P 1'
#
loop_
_entity.id
_entity.type
_entity.pdbx_description
1 polymer ?
#
loop_
_entity_poly.entity_id
_entity_poly.type
_entity_poly.pdbx_seq_one_letter_code
_entity_poly.pdbx_strand_id
1 'polypeptide(L)'
;MPTCHTQAEPFRAFVEVIVSGDSEAAIRLLNASPHLAKERAARGAIRQASKENFFDRIKHYINEGDTALHMAAAANQTRIAEELISRGADVRARNRRGAEPLHYAVDGGPGSPVWDPNEQTMIIARLIRAGADPNAVDKSGVAPLHRAVRNRCAAAVRALIEGGADPRAPNRNGSTPILLATLNTGKSGSGSPDAKEQQREILRILEEHGAT
;
A
#
# COMPACT_ATOMS: atom_id res chain seq x y z
N MET A 1 -36.25 16.20 3.36
CA MET A 1 -35.05 15.84 4.16
C MET A 1 -33.85 16.08 3.26
N PRO A 2 -33.00 17.08 3.48
CA PRO A 2 -31.80 17.26 2.66
C PRO A 2 -30.80 16.16 2.99
N THR A 3 -30.41 15.42 1.97
CA THR A 3 -29.44 14.33 2.01
C THR A 3 -28.06 14.91 2.37
N CYS A 4 -27.48 14.41 3.44
CA CYS A 4 -26.14 14.72 3.92
C CYS A 4 -25.08 14.17 2.95
N HIS A 5 -24.91 14.83 1.77
CA HIS A 5 -23.97 14.42 0.72
C HIS A 5 -22.71 15.28 0.63
N THR A 6 -22.57 16.33 1.45
CA THR A 6 -21.64 17.43 1.17
C THR A 6 -20.27 17.36 1.82
N GLN A 7 -19.95 16.37 2.67
CA GLN A 7 -18.62 16.28 3.33
C GLN A 7 -17.65 15.27 2.72
N ALA A 8 -18.12 14.33 1.90
CA ALA A 8 -17.26 13.30 1.29
C ALA A 8 -16.59 13.76 -0.02
N GLU A 9 -17.09 14.80 -0.67
CA GLU A 9 -16.60 15.25 -1.98
C GLU A 9 -15.18 15.84 -1.97
N PRO A 10 -14.78 16.73 -1.02
CA PRO A 10 -13.44 17.32 -1.04
C PRO A 10 -12.32 16.31 -0.84
N PHE A 11 -12.51 15.36 0.10
CA PHE A 11 -11.52 14.33 0.36
C PHE A 11 -11.37 13.38 -0.84
N ARG A 12 -12.50 13.00 -1.48
CA ARG A 12 -12.46 12.15 -2.66
C ARG A 12 -11.75 12.84 -3.83
N ALA A 13 -12.07 14.10 -4.10
CA ALA A 13 -11.40 14.87 -5.14
C ALA A 13 -9.89 14.98 -4.87
N PHE A 14 -9.50 15.15 -3.62
CA PHE A 14 -8.09 15.15 -3.22
C PHE A 14 -7.41 13.80 -3.49
N VAL A 15 -8.07 12.69 -3.15
CA VAL A 15 -7.57 11.34 -3.46
C VAL A 15 -7.42 11.13 -4.97
N GLU A 16 -8.34 11.63 -5.80
CA GLU A 16 -8.23 11.56 -7.27
C GLU A 16 -6.98 12.28 -7.78
N VAL A 17 -6.68 13.45 -7.21
CA VAL A 17 -5.45 14.19 -7.53
C VAL A 17 -4.20 13.40 -7.10
N ILE A 18 -4.19 12.79 -5.92
CA ILE A 18 -3.09 11.92 -5.48
C ILE A 18 -2.87 10.77 -6.45
N VAL A 19 -3.94 10.07 -6.81
CA VAL A 19 -3.88 8.91 -7.72
C VAL A 19 -3.46 9.31 -9.14
N SER A 20 -3.80 10.53 -9.57
CA SER A 20 -3.32 11.07 -10.87
C SER A 20 -1.82 11.36 -10.89
N GLY A 21 -1.17 11.50 -9.73
CA GLY A 21 0.24 11.83 -9.58
C GLY A 21 0.55 13.32 -9.75
N ASP A 22 -0.46 14.20 -9.76
CA ASP A 22 -0.26 15.65 -9.81
C ASP A 22 0.14 16.18 -8.43
N SER A 23 1.43 16.11 -8.14
CA SER A 23 1.99 16.55 -6.86
C SER A 23 1.77 18.04 -6.60
N GLU A 24 1.81 18.87 -7.63
CA GLU A 24 1.62 20.32 -7.48
C GLU A 24 0.15 20.64 -7.13
N ALA A 25 -0.81 19.99 -7.79
CA ALA A 25 -2.22 20.14 -7.44
C ALA A 25 -2.50 19.60 -6.03
N ALA A 26 -1.92 18.46 -5.66
CA ALA A 26 -2.06 17.90 -4.32
C ALA A 26 -1.55 18.88 -3.24
N ILE A 27 -0.38 19.48 -3.44
CA ILE A 27 0.21 20.45 -2.52
C ILE A 27 -0.65 21.72 -2.44
N ARG A 28 -1.17 22.21 -3.57
CA ARG A 28 -2.09 23.37 -3.57
C ARG A 28 -3.36 23.08 -2.74
N LEU A 29 -3.94 21.89 -2.90
CA LEU A 29 -5.12 21.48 -2.11
C LEU A 29 -4.81 21.37 -0.62
N LEU A 30 -3.66 20.82 -0.25
CA LEU A 30 -3.20 20.75 1.13
C LEU A 30 -2.93 22.13 1.73
N ASN A 31 -2.47 23.09 0.95
CA ASN A 31 -2.31 24.48 1.41
C ASN A 31 -3.66 25.16 1.66
N ALA A 32 -4.64 24.92 0.79
CA ALA A 32 -5.99 25.47 0.93
C ALA A 32 -6.79 24.77 2.03
N SER A 33 -6.53 23.47 2.28
CA SER A 33 -7.28 22.63 3.21
C SER A 33 -6.35 21.66 3.97
N PRO A 34 -5.59 22.15 4.97
CA PRO A 34 -4.59 21.35 5.68
C PRO A 34 -5.15 20.12 6.40
N HIS A 35 -6.44 20.13 6.77
CA HIS A 35 -7.10 18.99 7.43
C HIS A 35 -7.15 17.74 6.57
N LEU A 36 -7.09 17.87 5.23
CA LEU A 36 -7.05 16.73 4.30
C LEU A 36 -5.88 15.77 4.57
N ALA A 37 -4.79 16.26 5.16
CA ALA A 37 -3.66 15.40 5.54
C ALA A 37 -4.02 14.34 6.60
N LYS A 38 -5.02 14.63 7.45
CA LYS A 38 -5.45 13.79 8.57
C LYS A 38 -6.85 13.18 8.38
N GLU A 39 -7.55 13.61 7.35
CA GLU A 39 -8.91 13.15 7.06
C GLU A 39 -8.90 11.66 6.67
N ARG A 40 -10.02 11.02 6.97
CA ARG A 40 -10.25 9.60 6.69
C ARG A 40 -11.45 9.43 5.80
N ALA A 41 -11.39 8.48 4.88
CA ALA A 41 -12.53 8.09 4.08
C ALA A 41 -13.69 7.64 4.97
N ALA A 42 -14.78 8.40 4.98
CA ALA A 42 -16.00 8.08 5.73
C ALA A 42 -16.71 6.84 5.18
N ARG A 43 -16.51 6.56 3.90
CA ARG A 43 -17.05 5.39 3.18
C ARG A 43 -15.97 4.81 2.28
N GLY A 44 -16.15 3.55 1.89
CA GLY A 44 -15.22 2.89 1.00
C GLY A 44 -15.84 1.69 0.30
N ALA A 45 -15.03 0.92 -0.40
CA ALA A 45 -15.48 -0.23 -1.16
C ALA A 45 -16.24 -1.24 -0.29
N ILE A 46 -17.49 -1.46 -0.66
CA ILE A 46 -18.34 -2.53 -0.15
C ILE A 46 -18.79 -3.39 -1.33
N ARG A 47 -19.36 -4.57 -1.05
CA ARG A 47 -19.76 -5.52 -2.08
C ARG A 47 -20.72 -4.92 -3.13
N GLN A 48 -21.61 -4.01 -2.69
CA GLN A 48 -22.62 -3.36 -3.55
C GLN A 48 -22.12 -2.08 -4.23
N ALA A 49 -21.08 -1.42 -3.72
CA ALA A 49 -20.55 -0.14 -4.23
C ALA A 49 -19.03 -0.22 -4.50
N SER A 50 -18.57 -1.36 -5.05
CA SER A 50 -17.14 -1.54 -5.29
C SER A 50 -16.61 -0.69 -6.44
N LYS A 51 -17.38 -0.53 -7.52
CA LYS A 51 -16.94 0.19 -8.74
C LYS A 51 -16.69 1.67 -8.47
N GLU A 52 -17.55 2.33 -7.71
CA GLU A 52 -17.43 3.75 -7.37
C GLU A 52 -16.19 4.07 -6.51
N ASN A 53 -15.67 3.07 -5.82
CA ASN A 53 -14.53 3.18 -4.91
C ASN A 53 -13.25 2.54 -5.48
N PHE A 54 -13.25 2.23 -6.78
CA PHE A 54 -12.10 1.65 -7.47
C PHE A 54 -11.38 2.71 -8.31
N PHE A 55 -10.07 2.78 -8.14
CA PHE A 55 -9.19 3.65 -8.91
C PHE A 55 -8.46 2.80 -9.96
N ASP A 56 -8.93 2.90 -11.21
CA ASP A 56 -8.41 2.09 -12.32
C ASP A 56 -6.91 2.29 -12.57
N ARG A 57 -6.42 3.52 -12.39
CA ARG A 57 -5.02 3.87 -12.61
C ARG A 57 -4.06 3.05 -11.75
N ILE A 58 -4.40 2.88 -10.47
CA ILE A 58 -3.59 2.15 -9.50
C ILE A 58 -4.12 0.75 -9.18
N LYS A 59 -5.23 0.35 -9.85
CA LYS A 59 -5.91 -0.94 -9.64
C LYS A 59 -6.22 -1.22 -8.16
N HIS A 60 -6.61 -0.18 -7.43
CA HIS A 60 -6.83 -0.23 -6.00
C HIS A 60 -8.18 0.37 -5.58
N TYR A 61 -8.72 -0.14 -4.47
CA TYR A 61 -9.94 0.38 -3.85
C TYR A 61 -9.59 1.33 -2.71
N ILE A 62 -10.37 2.40 -2.55
CA ILE A 62 -10.41 3.11 -1.27
C ILE A 62 -11.34 2.35 -0.31
N ASN A 63 -10.90 2.14 0.91
CA ASN A 63 -11.67 1.51 1.98
C ASN A 63 -12.05 2.57 3.03
N GLU A 64 -13.12 2.28 3.79
CA GLU A 64 -13.49 3.10 4.94
C GLU A 64 -12.32 3.20 5.93
N GLY A 65 -12.03 4.41 6.40
CA GLY A 65 -10.92 4.70 7.28
C GLY A 65 -9.56 4.90 6.58
N ASP A 66 -9.48 4.73 5.24
CA ASP A 66 -8.27 5.10 4.51
C ASP A 66 -8.00 6.59 4.63
N THR A 67 -6.74 6.96 4.77
CA THR A 67 -6.26 8.34 4.73
C THR A 67 -5.66 8.65 3.36
N ALA A 68 -5.42 9.92 3.08
CA ALA A 68 -4.67 10.35 1.90
C ALA A 68 -3.30 9.64 1.80
N LEU A 69 -2.65 9.35 2.94
CA LEU A 69 -1.37 8.65 2.96
C LEU A 69 -1.48 7.18 2.51
N HIS A 70 -2.60 6.47 2.79
CA HIS A 70 -2.85 5.14 2.22
C HIS A 70 -2.87 5.20 0.69
N MET A 71 -3.57 6.20 0.13
CA MET A 71 -3.72 6.32 -1.32
C MET A 71 -2.44 6.78 -2.01
N ALA A 72 -1.67 7.67 -1.37
CA ALA A 72 -0.35 8.07 -1.85
C ALA A 72 0.62 6.88 -1.84
N ALA A 73 0.55 6.02 -0.82
CA ALA A 73 1.33 4.80 -0.73
C ALA A 73 0.95 3.79 -1.84
N ALA A 74 -0.35 3.54 -2.06
CA ALA A 74 -0.83 2.67 -3.13
C ALA A 74 -0.46 3.16 -4.54
N ALA A 75 -0.36 4.48 -4.71
CA ALA A 75 -0.02 5.13 -5.97
C ALA A 75 1.50 5.35 -6.15
N ASN A 76 2.33 4.92 -5.20
CA ASN A 76 3.79 5.15 -5.15
C ASN A 76 4.17 6.64 -5.29
N GLN A 77 3.35 7.55 -4.73
CA GLN A 77 3.57 8.99 -4.80
C GLN A 77 4.43 9.46 -3.62
N THR A 78 5.73 9.21 -3.71
CA THR A 78 6.70 9.48 -2.63
C THR A 78 6.69 10.94 -2.20
N ARG A 79 6.68 11.90 -3.14
CA ARG A 79 6.66 13.34 -2.86
C ARG A 79 5.37 13.76 -2.13
N ILE A 80 4.21 13.24 -2.54
CA ILE A 80 2.94 13.53 -1.88
C ILE A 80 2.91 12.92 -0.48
N ALA A 81 3.42 11.70 -0.33
CA ALA A 81 3.51 11.04 0.98
C ALA A 81 4.40 11.83 1.96
N GLU A 82 5.55 12.33 1.51
CA GLU A 82 6.43 13.20 2.31
C GLU A 82 5.71 14.46 2.77
N GLU A 83 4.97 15.11 1.88
CA GLU A 83 4.21 16.31 2.20
C GLU A 83 3.09 16.01 3.21
N LEU A 84 2.38 14.90 3.05
CA LEU A 84 1.35 14.47 4.00
C LEU A 84 1.96 14.20 5.39
N ILE A 85 3.09 13.50 5.46
CA ILE A 85 3.80 13.19 6.69
C ILE A 85 4.27 14.47 7.37
N SER A 86 4.85 15.41 6.64
CA SER A 86 5.31 16.71 7.17
C SER A 86 4.18 17.52 7.80
N ARG A 87 2.94 17.33 7.32
CA ARG A 87 1.71 17.96 7.85
C ARG A 87 1.05 17.13 8.96
N GLY A 88 1.71 16.08 9.42
CA GLY A 88 1.26 15.26 10.55
C GLY A 88 0.24 14.19 10.18
N ALA A 89 0.28 13.67 8.95
CA ALA A 89 -0.43 12.45 8.62
C ALA A 89 0.10 11.29 9.48
N ASP A 90 -0.81 10.50 10.03
CA ASP A 90 -0.47 9.34 10.85
C ASP A 90 0.01 8.19 9.95
N VAL A 91 1.31 7.87 10.01
CA VAL A 91 1.94 6.80 9.23
C VAL A 91 1.47 5.40 9.65
N ARG A 92 0.86 5.28 10.83
CA ARG A 92 0.29 4.05 11.39
C ARG A 92 -1.24 4.05 11.40
N ALA A 93 -1.87 4.98 10.67
CA ALA A 93 -3.31 5.04 10.55
C ALA A 93 -3.88 3.69 10.07
N ARG A 94 -4.86 3.15 10.78
CA ARG A 94 -5.50 1.88 10.44
C ARG A 94 -6.86 2.10 9.82
N ASN A 95 -7.12 1.52 8.68
CA ASN A 95 -8.42 1.51 8.04
C ASN A 95 -9.35 0.43 8.63
N ARG A 96 -10.56 0.30 8.09
CA ARG A 96 -11.54 -0.72 8.50
C ARG A 96 -10.99 -2.15 8.48
N ARG A 97 -10.05 -2.46 7.58
CA ARG A 97 -9.38 -3.77 7.48
C ARG A 97 -8.20 -3.91 8.43
N GLY A 98 -7.85 -2.86 9.16
CA GLY A 98 -6.66 -2.80 10.01
C GLY A 98 -5.36 -2.61 9.23
N ALA A 99 -5.43 -2.36 7.92
CA ALA A 99 -4.26 -2.09 7.11
C ALA A 99 -3.77 -0.66 7.37
N GLU A 100 -2.45 -0.49 7.41
CA GLU A 100 -1.72 0.77 7.52
C GLU A 100 -1.20 1.20 6.13
N PRO A 101 -0.76 2.46 5.92
CA PRO A 101 -0.21 2.91 4.64
C PRO A 101 0.90 2.02 4.08
N LEU A 102 1.75 1.44 4.94
CA LEU A 102 2.81 0.52 4.51
C LEU A 102 2.28 -0.76 3.85
N HIS A 103 1.09 -1.25 4.24
CA HIS A 103 0.43 -2.36 3.54
C HIS A 103 0.02 -2.00 2.11
N TYR A 104 -0.28 -0.74 1.84
CA TYR A 104 -0.67 -0.21 0.54
C TYR A 104 0.56 0.06 -0.35
N ALA A 105 1.68 0.48 0.24
CA ALA A 105 2.93 0.70 -0.49
C ALA A 105 3.45 -0.54 -1.22
N VAL A 106 3.05 -1.74 -0.79
CA VAL A 106 3.45 -3.01 -1.40
C VAL A 106 2.37 -3.60 -2.33
N ASP A 107 1.25 -2.91 -2.52
CA ASP A 107 0.22 -3.32 -3.46
C ASP A 107 0.64 -2.84 -4.88
N GLY A 108 0.88 -3.79 -5.74
CA GLY A 108 1.44 -3.59 -7.07
C GLY A 108 2.52 -4.61 -7.36
N GLY A 109 2.78 -4.86 -8.64
CA GLY A 109 3.76 -5.86 -9.02
C GLY A 109 3.91 -6.02 -10.53
N PRO A 110 4.74 -6.96 -10.98
CA PRO A 110 4.92 -7.28 -12.39
C PRO A 110 3.58 -7.51 -13.09
N GLY A 111 3.39 -6.90 -14.23
CA GLY A 111 2.13 -6.95 -14.98
C GLY A 111 1.17 -5.77 -14.73
N SER A 112 1.47 -4.88 -13.80
CA SER A 112 0.81 -3.58 -13.70
C SER A 112 1.54 -2.56 -14.57
N PRO A 113 0.86 -1.85 -15.48
CA PRO A 113 1.51 -0.90 -16.39
C PRO A 113 2.07 0.35 -15.70
N VAL A 114 1.68 0.58 -14.46
CA VAL A 114 2.12 1.73 -13.65
C VAL A 114 3.03 1.33 -12.49
N TRP A 115 3.45 0.06 -12.44
CA TRP A 115 4.35 -0.40 -11.39
C TRP A 115 5.78 0.01 -11.68
N ASP A 116 6.36 0.76 -10.75
CA ASP A 116 7.77 1.12 -10.72
C ASP A 116 8.40 0.60 -9.43
N PRO A 117 9.30 -0.40 -9.49
CA PRO A 117 9.93 -0.98 -8.31
C PRO A 117 10.80 0.02 -7.55
N ASN A 118 11.37 1.04 -8.21
CA ASN A 118 12.21 2.05 -7.55
C ASN A 118 11.35 2.99 -6.71
N GLU A 119 10.27 3.54 -7.30
CA GLU A 119 9.31 4.38 -6.57
C GLU A 119 8.67 3.61 -5.40
N GLN A 120 8.33 2.33 -5.62
CA GLN A 120 7.81 1.47 -4.57
C GLN A 120 8.81 1.28 -3.43
N THR A 121 10.07 1.06 -3.74
CA THR A 121 11.14 0.93 -2.74
C THR A 121 11.33 2.24 -1.98
N MET A 122 11.32 3.37 -2.68
CA MET A 122 11.46 4.69 -2.05
C MET A 122 10.34 4.98 -1.07
N ILE A 123 9.08 4.75 -1.43
CA ILE A 123 7.96 5.02 -0.53
C ILE A 123 7.94 4.09 0.68
N ILE A 124 8.30 2.81 0.53
CA ILE A 124 8.48 1.87 1.64
C ILE A 124 9.50 2.40 2.62
N ALA A 125 10.69 2.77 2.13
CA ALA A 125 11.78 3.31 2.97
C ALA A 125 11.37 4.62 3.67
N ARG A 126 10.60 5.48 2.98
CA ARG A 126 10.12 6.75 3.57
C ARG A 126 9.11 6.51 4.69
N LEU A 127 8.15 5.61 4.49
CA LEU A 127 7.17 5.27 5.52
C LEU A 127 7.84 4.65 6.76
N ILE A 128 8.76 3.69 6.57
CA ILE A 128 9.50 3.07 7.70
C ILE A 128 10.33 4.11 8.45
N ARG A 129 11.04 4.98 7.74
CA ARG A 129 11.83 6.07 8.35
C ARG A 129 10.94 7.05 9.12
N ALA A 130 9.70 7.25 8.69
CA ALA A 130 8.72 8.08 9.38
C ALA A 130 8.04 7.37 10.58
N GLY A 131 8.40 6.12 10.88
CA GLY A 131 7.91 5.36 12.04
C GLY A 131 6.81 4.34 11.72
N ALA A 132 6.59 3.99 10.46
CA ALA A 132 5.75 2.84 10.12
C ALA A 132 6.41 1.55 10.60
N ASP A 133 5.61 0.64 11.15
CA ASP A 133 6.06 -0.66 11.64
C ASP A 133 6.02 -1.70 10.49
N PRO A 134 7.18 -2.21 10.03
CA PRO A 134 7.23 -3.20 8.95
C PRO A 134 6.59 -4.55 9.33
N ASN A 135 6.36 -4.78 10.64
CA ASN A 135 5.74 -5.98 11.17
C ASN A 135 4.27 -5.78 11.57
N ALA A 136 3.70 -4.59 11.35
CA ALA A 136 2.30 -4.35 11.61
C ALA A 136 1.42 -5.33 10.83
N VAL A 137 0.39 -5.90 11.49
CA VAL A 137 -0.54 -6.83 10.85
C VAL A 137 -1.93 -6.22 10.70
N ASP A 138 -2.59 -6.49 9.60
CA ASP A 138 -3.99 -6.18 9.38
C ASP A 138 -4.92 -7.14 10.17
N LYS A 139 -6.24 -6.96 10.08
CA LYS A 139 -7.21 -7.82 10.78
C LYS A 139 -7.17 -9.30 10.37
N SER A 140 -6.52 -9.61 9.25
CA SER A 140 -6.29 -10.99 8.77
C SER A 140 -4.94 -11.55 9.23
N GLY A 141 -4.18 -10.80 10.05
CA GLY A 141 -2.84 -11.17 10.49
C GLY A 141 -1.80 -11.09 9.38
N VAL A 142 -2.07 -10.32 8.32
CA VAL A 142 -1.17 -10.17 7.16
C VAL A 142 -0.30 -8.93 7.36
N ALA A 143 1.02 -9.10 7.38
CA ALA A 143 1.98 -8.01 7.39
C ALA A 143 2.31 -7.53 5.95
N PRO A 144 2.92 -6.33 5.77
CA PRO A 144 3.37 -5.86 4.46
C PRO A 144 4.23 -6.87 3.71
N LEU A 145 5.15 -7.56 4.40
CA LEU A 145 6.00 -8.58 3.78
C LEU A 145 5.22 -9.72 3.13
N HIS A 146 4.16 -10.22 3.77
CA HIS A 146 3.30 -11.24 3.18
C HIS A 146 2.65 -10.77 1.87
N ARG A 147 2.24 -9.48 1.81
CA ARG A 147 1.65 -8.89 0.59
C ARG A 147 2.69 -8.74 -0.51
N ALA A 148 3.88 -8.21 -0.19
CA ALA A 148 4.98 -8.03 -1.15
C ALA A 148 5.36 -9.37 -1.81
N VAL A 149 5.47 -10.45 -1.02
CA VAL A 149 5.74 -11.80 -1.52
C VAL A 149 4.62 -12.29 -2.46
N ARG A 150 3.35 -12.11 -2.08
CA ARG A 150 2.20 -12.51 -2.92
C ARG A 150 2.09 -11.70 -4.21
N ASN A 151 2.50 -10.45 -4.18
CA ASN A 151 2.51 -9.55 -5.33
C ASN A 151 3.73 -9.73 -6.22
N ARG A 152 4.66 -10.62 -5.86
CA ARG A 152 5.88 -10.90 -6.62
C ARG A 152 6.78 -9.65 -6.80
N CYS A 153 6.98 -8.88 -5.73
CA CYS A 153 7.82 -7.69 -5.73
C CYS A 153 9.10 -7.93 -4.94
N ALA A 154 10.14 -8.44 -5.58
CA ALA A 154 11.43 -8.74 -4.92
C ALA A 154 12.07 -7.49 -4.31
N ALA A 155 12.03 -6.36 -5.01
CA ALA A 155 12.54 -5.08 -4.51
C ALA A 155 11.80 -4.63 -3.23
N ALA A 156 10.47 -4.75 -3.17
CA ALA A 156 9.69 -4.44 -1.99
C ALA A 156 9.99 -5.40 -0.82
N VAL A 157 10.16 -6.71 -1.11
CA VAL A 157 10.56 -7.72 -0.10
C VAL A 157 11.90 -7.33 0.52
N ARG A 158 12.90 -7.01 -0.30
CA ARG A 158 14.22 -6.56 0.16
C ARG A 158 14.11 -5.30 1.03
N ALA A 159 13.43 -4.27 0.54
CA ALA A 159 13.27 -3.01 1.26
C ALA A 159 12.56 -3.18 2.62
N LEU A 160 11.58 -4.07 2.72
CA LEU A 160 10.90 -4.36 3.97
C LEU A 160 11.82 -5.08 4.96
N ILE A 161 12.58 -6.09 4.50
CA ILE A 161 13.53 -6.82 5.36
C ILE A 161 14.64 -5.90 5.84
N GLU A 162 15.23 -5.11 4.97
CA GLU A 162 16.21 -4.06 5.33
C GLU A 162 15.62 -3.03 6.32
N GLY A 163 14.31 -2.80 6.23
CA GLY A 163 13.55 -1.94 7.15
C GLY A 163 13.14 -2.63 8.46
N GLY A 164 13.51 -3.89 8.69
CA GLY A 164 13.25 -4.61 9.94
C GLY A 164 12.01 -5.53 9.92
N ALA A 165 11.47 -5.87 8.74
CA ALA A 165 10.43 -6.90 8.65
C ALA A 165 11.00 -8.27 8.99
N ASP A 166 10.27 -9.05 9.81
CA ASP A 166 10.64 -10.42 10.16
C ASP A 166 10.30 -11.38 9.00
N PRO A 167 11.33 -11.99 8.34
CA PRO A 167 11.12 -12.90 7.21
C PRO A 167 10.51 -14.24 7.61
N ARG A 168 10.40 -14.54 8.91
CA ARG A 168 9.88 -15.81 9.45
C ARG A 168 8.48 -15.67 10.06
N ALA A 169 8.00 -14.46 10.28
CA ALA A 169 6.72 -14.24 10.93
C ALA A 169 5.55 -14.89 10.15
N PRO A 170 4.74 -15.78 10.78
CA PRO A 170 3.58 -16.34 10.12
C PRO A 170 2.40 -15.36 10.16
N ASN A 171 1.54 -15.43 9.15
CA ASN A 171 0.24 -14.77 9.19
C ASN A 171 -0.75 -15.57 10.07
N ARG A 172 -2.00 -15.07 10.20
CA ARG A 172 -3.04 -15.74 11.02
C ARG A 172 -3.29 -17.20 10.63
N ASN A 173 -3.06 -17.59 9.36
CA ASN A 173 -3.26 -18.94 8.86
C ASN A 173 -2.01 -19.81 9.00
N GLY A 174 -0.96 -19.35 9.69
CA GLY A 174 0.30 -20.04 9.84
C GLY A 174 1.22 -19.98 8.61
N SER A 175 0.85 -19.24 7.57
CA SER A 175 1.70 -19.15 6.37
C SER A 175 2.83 -18.14 6.58
N THR A 176 4.06 -18.61 6.47
CA THR A 176 5.26 -17.77 6.47
C THR A 176 5.50 -17.13 5.09
N PRO A 177 6.31 -16.04 5.00
CA PRO A 177 6.68 -15.46 3.72
C PRO A 177 7.27 -16.47 2.74
N ILE A 178 8.16 -17.39 3.21
CA ILE A 178 8.77 -18.39 2.34
C ILE A 178 7.72 -19.39 1.80
N LEU A 179 6.80 -19.86 2.64
CA LEU A 179 5.70 -20.70 2.19
C LEU A 179 4.85 -19.99 1.13
N LEU A 180 4.52 -18.71 1.33
CA LEU A 180 3.77 -17.92 0.34
C LEU A 180 4.56 -17.74 -0.96
N ALA A 181 5.90 -17.65 -0.89
CA ALA A 181 6.74 -17.52 -2.06
C ALA A 181 6.73 -18.80 -2.94
N THR A 182 6.56 -19.98 -2.35
CA THR A 182 6.48 -21.25 -3.10
C THR A 182 5.14 -21.45 -3.82
N LEU A 183 4.06 -20.76 -3.39
CA LEU A 183 2.74 -20.94 -3.96
C LEU A 183 2.61 -20.28 -5.34
N ASN A 184 1.99 -20.99 -6.28
CA ASN A 184 1.74 -20.48 -7.66
C ASN A 184 0.44 -19.67 -7.80
N THR A 185 -0.14 -19.16 -6.70
CA THR A 185 -1.49 -18.58 -6.64
C THR A 185 -1.52 -17.05 -6.58
N GLY A 186 -0.44 -16.38 -6.97
CA GLY A 186 -0.39 -14.90 -6.98
C GLY A 186 -1.28 -14.28 -8.07
N LYS A 187 -1.92 -13.14 -7.77
CA LYS A 187 -2.70 -12.35 -8.74
C LYS A 187 -1.85 -11.76 -9.88
N SER A 188 -0.56 -11.65 -9.70
CA SER A 188 0.39 -10.95 -10.59
C SER A 188 0.96 -11.88 -11.64
N GLY A 189 0.11 -12.49 -12.46
CA GLY A 189 0.56 -13.26 -13.61
C GLY A 189 1.54 -14.40 -13.26
N SER A 190 1.19 -15.22 -12.27
CA SER A 190 2.04 -16.26 -11.68
C SER A 190 2.74 -17.21 -12.70
N GLY A 191 2.31 -17.16 -13.96
CA GLY A 191 2.90 -17.90 -15.08
C GLY A 191 3.82 -17.09 -16.00
N SER A 192 3.87 -15.75 -15.88
CA SER A 192 4.75 -14.94 -16.74
C SER A 192 6.22 -15.15 -16.40
N PRO A 193 7.13 -15.00 -17.38
CA PRO A 193 8.58 -15.09 -17.13
C PRO A 193 9.02 -14.15 -16.02
N ASP A 194 8.56 -12.90 -16.05
CA ASP A 194 8.90 -11.86 -15.05
C ASP A 194 8.45 -12.26 -13.64
N ALA A 195 7.21 -12.76 -13.50
CA ALA A 195 6.70 -13.19 -12.19
C ALA A 195 7.49 -14.39 -11.63
N LYS A 196 7.95 -15.29 -12.50
CA LYS A 196 8.81 -16.42 -12.11
C LYS A 196 10.21 -15.96 -11.70
N GLU A 197 10.76 -14.96 -12.39
CA GLU A 197 12.04 -14.35 -12.02
C GLU A 197 11.95 -13.68 -10.66
N GLN A 198 10.95 -12.86 -10.45
CA GLN A 198 10.66 -12.23 -9.16
C GLN A 198 10.48 -13.27 -8.04
N GLN A 199 9.82 -14.40 -8.33
CA GLN A 199 9.64 -15.48 -7.37
C GLN A 199 10.97 -16.09 -6.94
N ARG A 200 11.87 -16.39 -7.90
CA ARG A 200 13.21 -16.93 -7.61
C ARG A 200 14.01 -15.95 -6.75
N GLU A 201 13.98 -14.68 -7.10
CA GLU A 201 14.69 -13.64 -6.34
C GLU A 201 14.11 -13.50 -4.92
N ILE A 202 12.79 -13.54 -4.75
CA ILE A 202 12.14 -13.51 -3.43
C ILE A 202 12.58 -14.69 -2.57
N LEU A 203 12.61 -15.90 -3.12
CA LEU A 203 13.07 -17.09 -2.39
C LEU A 203 14.53 -16.91 -1.94
N ARG A 204 15.41 -16.45 -2.84
CA ARG A 204 16.80 -16.17 -2.50
C ARG A 204 16.94 -15.15 -1.36
N ILE A 205 16.22 -14.03 -1.45
CA ILE A 205 16.23 -12.99 -0.40
C ILE A 205 15.79 -13.56 0.94
N LEU A 206 14.70 -14.33 0.96
CA LEU A 206 14.15 -14.90 2.19
C LEU A 206 15.12 -15.92 2.82
N GLU A 207 15.73 -16.78 2.02
CA GLU A 207 16.74 -17.77 2.46
C GLU A 207 17.99 -17.07 3.02
N GLU A 208 18.51 -16.04 2.35
CA GLU A 208 19.65 -15.23 2.81
C GLU A 208 19.40 -14.58 4.20
N HIS A 209 18.12 -14.34 4.54
CA HIS A 209 17.72 -13.76 5.83
C HIS A 209 17.16 -14.81 6.82
N GLY A 210 17.45 -16.09 6.57
CA GLY A 210 17.19 -17.19 7.50
C GLY A 210 15.74 -17.65 7.56
N ALA A 211 14.93 -17.38 6.55
CA ALA A 211 13.63 -18.02 6.41
C ALA A 211 13.84 -19.45 5.87
N THR A 212 13.25 -20.44 6.55
CA THR A 212 13.34 -21.87 6.21
C THR A 212 11.94 -22.48 6.12
#